data_83e1b1d9e316b1f5769887114e33c727
#
_entry.id   83e1b1d9e316b1f5769887114e33c727
#
_cell.length_a   1.000
_cell.length_b   1.000
_cell.length_c   1.000
_cell.angle_alpha   90.00
_cell.angle_beta   90.00
_cell.angle_gamma   90.00
#
_symmetry.space_group_name_H-M   'P 1'
#
loop_
_entity.id
_entity.type
_entity.pdbx_description
1 polymer ?
#
loop_
_entity_poly.entity_id
_entity_poly.type
_entity_poly.pdbx_seq_one_letter_code
_entity_poly.pdbx_strand_id
1 'polypeptide(L)'
;MDVYRHPSSMEPLLPKAQGARLSELTCDILKASGCLTGRVHSPLVLKRVADVVREMNCYYSNLIEGHKTTPRDIERALKRDFSKNETQRDNQQLSLAHIAVEKLMEERLADASVDVYAPDFLCWLHREFYTRLPEPLHWAATKRGKRYRIKPGCLRDFMVDVGQHTPPDFAALPKFLNRFQTFYGDKHILETNRLVVIAAAHHRLAWIHPFGDGNGRVIRLQSQALLIRHGLAGHGLWTLSRGLARWRQRYYAALETADCGRQGDLDGRGNLSDAALADFCVFFLETMLDQIQFMSGLLDLPALRTRVERYFQFQALHLKRYREELMRVTRTLVDEGEISRARVQEITGKAATVSAEIIKLGLDEGVFETPSPKGPLRAAFPAKIHEFYFPQLFLDLPVEPPIKSAT
;
A
#
# COMPACT_ATOMS: atom_id res chain seq x y z
N MET A 1 17.15 31.28 0.93
CA MET A 1 17.08 30.07 1.79
C MET A 1 18.40 29.34 1.66
N ASP A 2 19.03 29.03 2.78
CA ASP A 2 20.25 28.22 2.75
C ASP A 2 19.92 26.81 2.29
N VAL A 3 20.63 26.37 1.25
CA VAL A 3 20.44 25.03 0.71
C VAL A 3 21.14 24.03 1.62
N TYR A 4 20.42 23.03 2.11
CA TYR A 4 20.98 22.00 2.99
C TYR A 4 22.07 21.17 2.29
N ARG A 5 23.28 21.18 2.85
CA ARG A 5 24.46 20.47 2.33
C ARG A 5 25.06 19.48 3.31
N HIS A 6 24.68 19.59 4.58
CA HIS A 6 25.20 18.75 5.65
C HIS A 6 24.13 17.82 6.23
N PRO A 7 24.38 16.52 6.37
CA PRO A 7 23.37 15.55 6.85
C PRO A 7 22.78 15.86 8.23
N SER A 8 23.49 16.57 9.10
CA SER A 8 22.93 17.02 10.40
C SER A 8 21.71 17.93 10.26
N SER A 9 21.50 18.53 9.08
CA SER A 9 20.33 19.38 8.84
C SER A 9 19.00 18.64 8.97
N MET A 10 18.97 17.31 8.80
CA MET A 10 17.76 16.49 8.93
C MET A 10 17.53 15.93 10.35
N GLU A 11 18.40 16.26 11.31
CA GLU A 11 18.26 15.77 12.69
C GLU A 11 17.24 16.59 13.49
N PRO A 12 16.46 15.95 14.41
CA PRO A 12 16.65 14.60 14.92
C PRO A 12 16.14 13.53 13.94
N LEU A 13 16.76 12.34 13.97
CA LEU A 13 16.35 11.20 13.15
C LEU A 13 15.28 10.34 13.85
N LEU A 14 15.22 10.38 15.18
CA LEU A 14 14.15 9.80 15.99
C LEU A 14 13.67 10.81 17.02
N PRO A 15 12.36 10.90 17.27
CA PRO A 15 11.84 11.80 18.28
C PRO A 15 12.14 11.28 19.69
N LYS A 16 12.34 12.17 20.64
CA LYS A 16 12.38 11.91 22.07
C LYS A 16 11.09 12.34 22.76
N ALA A 17 10.40 13.32 22.20
CA ALA A 17 9.10 13.75 22.68
C ALA A 17 8.07 12.62 22.54
N GLN A 18 7.03 12.66 23.37
CA GLN A 18 5.88 11.74 23.36
C GLN A 18 6.24 10.23 23.46
N GLY A 19 7.36 9.87 24.07
CA GLY A 19 7.82 8.47 24.14
C GLY A 19 6.80 7.51 24.74
N ALA A 20 6.04 7.91 25.77
CA ALA A 20 4.98 7.10 26.36
C ALA A 20 3.86 6.80 25.36
N ARG A 21 3.39 7.82 24.61
CA ARG A 21 2.33 7.66 23.59
C ARG A 21 2.78 6.78 22.43
N LEU A 22 4.00 6.96 21.97
CA LEU A 22 4.59 6.15 20.90
C LEU A 22 4.74 4.69 21.30
N SER A 23 5.14 4.44 22.58
CA SER A 23 5.24 3.07 23.12
C SER A 23 3.87 2.40 23.27
N GLU A 24 2.85 3.12 23.73
CA GLU A 24 1.47 2.64 23.83
C GLU A 24 0.96 2.23 22.44
N LEU A 25 1.05 3.10 21.45
CA LEU A 25 0.64 2.83 20.06
C LEU A 25 1.39 1.63 19.47
N THR A 26 2.69 1.51 19.74
CA THR A 26 3.49 0.35 19.33
C THR A 26 2.92 -0.95 19.90
N CYS A 27 2.62 -0.99 21.19
CA CYS A 27 2.01 -2.16 21.83
C CYS A 27 0.65 -2.51 21.21
N ASP A 28 -0.20 -1.51 20.96
CA ASP A 28 -1.53 -1.71 20.39
C ASP A 28 -1.46 -2.22 18.95
N ILE A 29 -0.54 -1.69 18.14
CA ILE A 29 -0.30 -2.16 16.78
C ILE A 29 0.16 -3.62 16.78
N LEU A 30 1.11 -3.99 17.63
CA LEU A 30 1.61 -5.37 17.72
C LEU A 30 0.49 -6.34 18.11
N LYS A 31 -0.34 -5.99 19.10
CA LYS A 31 -1.52 -6.79 19.50
C LYS A 31 -2.52 -6.92 18.36
N ALA A 32 -2.88 -5.80 17.72
CA ALA A 32 -3.84 -5.78 16.64
C ALA A 32 -3.35 -6.58 15.41
N SER A 33 -2.06 -6.46 15.07
CA SER A 33 -1.44 -7.22 13.98
C SER A 33 -1.46 -8.73 14.24
N GLY A 34 -1.14 -9.15 15.47
CA GLY A 34 -1.24 -10.55 15.88
C GLY A 34 -2.67 -11.10 15.79
N CYS A 35 -3.67 -10.31 16.21
CA CYS A 35 -5.08 -10.67 16.05
C CYS A 35 -5.51 -10.79 14.58
N LEU A 36 -5.04 -9.87 13.71
CA LEU A 36 -5.39 -9.90 12.29
C LEU A 36 -4.88 -11.16 11.60
N THR A 37 -3.63 -11.56 11.85
CA THR A 37 -3.04 -12.77 11.26
C THR A 37 -3.76 -14.05 11.65
N GLY A 38 -4.35 -14.11 12.84
CA GLY A 38 -5.15 -15.24 13.32
C GLY A 38 -6.56 -15.33 12.74
N ARG A 39 -7.05 -14.34 12.00
CA ARG A 39 -8.43 -14.30 11.49
C ARG A 39 -8.67 -15.15 10.24
N VAL A 40 -7.68 -15.34 9.41
CA VAL A 40 -7.79 -16.10 8.16
C VAL A 40 -7.01 -17.41 8.30
N HIS A 41 -7.72 -18.53 8.43
CA HIS A 41 -7.10 -19.83 8.67
C HIS A 41 -6.57 -20.50 7.41
N SER A 42 -7.20 -20.25 6.24
CA SER A 42 -6.76 -20.83 4.98
C SER A 42 -5.65 -20.00 4.31
N PRO A 43 -4.45 -20.57 4.10
CA PRO A 43 -3.37 -19.88 3.38
C PRO A 43 -3.75 -19.43 1.97
N LEU A 44 -4.67 -20.16 1.31
CA LEU A 44 -5.14 -19.82 -0.03
C LEU A 44 -6.08 -18.61 -0.02
N VAL A 45 -7.01 -18.54 0.93
CA VAL A 45 -7.87 -17.35 1.13
C VAL A 45 -7.01 -16.15 1.50
N LEU A 46 -6.04 -16.33 2.40
CA LEU A 46 -5.10 -15.29 2.81
C LEU A 46 -4.37 -14.71 1.60
N LYS A 47 -3.85 -15.56 0.71
CA LYS A 47 -3.19 -15.13 -0.52
C LYS A 47 -4.13 -14.33 -1.44
N ARG A 48 -5.40 -14.75 -1.58
CA ARG A 48 -6.39 -14.04 -2.41
C ARG A 48 -6.76 -12.68 -1.82
N VAL A 49 -6.93 -12.61 -0.51
CA VAL A 49 -7.17 -11.32 0.17
C VAL A 49 -5.95 -10.42 0.03
N ALA A 50 -4.74 -10.94 0.16
CA ALA A 50 -3.52 -10.16 -0.04
C ALA A 50 -3.41 -9.61 -1.48
N ASP A 51 -3.85 -10.35 -2.50
CA ASP A 51 -3.92 -9.83 -3.88
C ASP A 51 -4.90 -8.63 -3.99
N VAL A 52 -6.09 -8.72 -3.38
CA VAL A 52 -7.06 -7.60 -3.34
C VAL A 52 -6.50 -6.41 -2.55
N VAL A 53 -5.80 -6.65 -1.44
CA VAL A 53 -5.16 -5.59 -0.64
C VAL A 53 -4.05 -4.91 -1.44
N ARG A 54 -3.30 -5.65 -2.27
CA ARG A 54 -2.29 -5.08 -3.17
C ARG A 54 -2.92 -4.15 -4.22
N GLU A 55 -4.06 -4.54 -4.80
CA GLU A 55 -4.83 -3.65 -5.68
C GLU A 55 -5.31 -2.39 -4.93
N MET A 56 -5.76 -2.54 -3.69
CA MET A 56 -6.12 -1.44 -2.81
C MET A 56 -4.92 -0.52 -2.53
N ASN A 57 -3.76 -1.09 -2.21
CA ASN A 57 -2.53 -0.32 -1.97
C ASN A 57 -2.15 0.52 -3.20
N CYS A 58 -2.16 -0.11 -4.37
CA CYS A 58 -1.92 0.56 -5.65
C CYS A 58 -2.92 1.69 -5.90
N TYR A 59 -4.22 1.43 -5.73
CA TYR A 59 -5.29 2.42 -5.89
C TYR A 59 -5.04 3.66 -5.04
N TYR A 60 -4.84 3.49 -3.74
CA TYR A 60 -4.65 4.62 -2.82
C TYR A 60 -3.30 5.30 -2.95
N SER A 61 -2.23 4.55 -3.20
CA SER A 61 -0.90 5.15 -3.42
C SER A 61 -0.88 6.06 -4.64
N ASN A 62 -1.56 5.67 -5.73
CA ASN A 62 -1.70 6.52 -6.91
C ASN A 62 -2.68 7.68 -6.67
N LEU A 63 -3.76 7.47 -5.91
CA LEU A 63 -4.73 8.51 -5.57
C LEU A 63 -4.09 9.65 -4.76
N ILE A 64 -3.19 9.34 -3.82
CA ILE A 64 -2.42 10.36 -3.07
C ILE A 64 -1.66 11.28 -4.03
N GLU A 65 -1.12 10.73 -5.13
CA GLU A 65 -0.40 11.49 -6.16
C GLU A 65 -1.33 12.18 -7.18
N GLY A 66 -2.65 12.09 -7.01
CA GLY A 66 -3.62 12.70 -7.92
C GLY A 66 -4.03 11.82 -9.10
N HIS A 67 -3.60 10.57 -9.15
CA HIS A 67 -3.93 9.61 -10.20
C HIS A 67 -5.07 8.70 -9.76
N LYS A 68 -6.29 9.00 -10.21
CA LYS A 68 -7.49 8.22 -9.88
C LYS A 68 -7.76 7.14 -10.92
N THR A 69 -7.90 5.91 -10.46
CA THR A 69 -8.41 4.79 -11.24
C THR A 69 -9.56 4.13 -10.47
N THR A 70 -10.20 3.11 -11.04
CA THR A 70 -11.22 2.33 -10.34
C THR A 70 -10.75 0.89 -10.15
N PRO A 71 -11.27 0.13 -9.18
CA PRO A 71 -10.96 -1.29 -9.04
C PRO A 71 -11.24 -2.09 -10.33
N ARG A 72 -12.31 -1.73 -11.06
CA ARG A 72 -12.64 -2.33 -12.36
C ARG A 72 -11.59 -2.02 -13.43
N ASP A 73 -11.08 -0.79 -13.46
CA ASP A 73 -10.03 -0.42 -14.41
C ASP A 73 -8.71 -1.08 -14.08
N ILE A 74 -8.40 -1.30 -12.79
CA ILE A 74 -7.24 -2.08 -12.36
C ILE A 74 -7.39 -3.54 -12.83
N GLU A 75 -8.56 -4.16 -12.59
CA GLU A 75 -8.85 -5.53 -13.04
C GLU A 75 -8.75 -5.67 -14.57
N ARG A 76 -9.30 -4.71 -15.33
CA ARG A 76 -9.16 -4.66 -16.80
C ARG A 76 -7.70 -4.56 -17.21
N ALA A 77 -6.94 -3.67 -16.58
CA ALA A 77 -5.52 -3.50 -16.86
C ALA A 77 -4.72 -4.79 -16.61
N LEU A 78 -5.00 -5.52 -15.52
CA LEU A 78 -4.40 -6.82 -15.25
C LEU A 78 -4.68 -7.85 -16.35
N LYS A 79 -5.84 -7.73 -17.03
CA LYS A 79 -6.22 -8.53 -18.21
C LYS A 79 -5.73 -7.93 -19.54
N ARG A 80 -4.87 -6.87 -19.50
CA ARG A 80 -4.38 -6.15 -20.69
C ARG A 80 -5.45 -5.43 -21.50
N ASP A 81 -6.62 -5.16 -20.91
CA ASP A 81 -7.70 -4.37 -21.49
C ASP A 81 -7.58 -2.90 -21.06
N PHE A 82 -6.96 -2.09 -21.91
CA PHE A 82 -6.69 -0.69 -21.64
C PHE A 82 -7.76 0.24 -22.21
N SER A 83 -8.02 1.33 -21.50
CA SER A 83 -8.93 2.39 -21.94
C SER A 83 -8.41 3.09 -23.21
N LYS A 84 -9.35 3.50 -24.07
CA LYS A 84 -9.06 4.39 -25.20
C LYS A 84 -8.78 5.83 -24.75
N ASN A 85 -9.31 6.23 -23.60
CA ASN A 85 -9.01 7.53 -23.00
C ASN A 85 -7.58 7.53 -22.46
N GLU A 86 -6.78 8.51 -22.86
CA GLU A 86 -5.35 8.60 -22.54
C GLU A 86 -5.11 8.66 -21.03
N THR A 87 -5.78 9.56 -20.32
CA THR A 87 -5.63 9.72 -18.86
C THR A 87 -5.99 8.45 -18.11
N GLN A 88 -7.08 7.77 -18.48
CA GLN A 88 -7.47 6.51 -17.86
C GLN A 88 -6.46 5.40 -18.15
N ARG A 89 -5.97 5.32 -19.39
CA ARG A 89 -4.93 4.36 -19.79
C ARG A 89 -3.64 4.59 -19.00
N ASP A 90 -3.22 5.84 -18.85
CA ASP A 90 -2.02 6.19 -18.07
C ASP A 90 -2.17 5.78 -16.59
N ASN A 91 -3.33 6.05 -16.00
CA ASN A 91 -3.64 5.62 -14.63
C ASN A 91 -3.66 4.07 -14.50
N GLN A 92 -4.16 3.35 -15.51
CA GLN A 92 -4.10 1.90 -15.57
C GLN A 92 -2.64 1.40 -15.63
N GLN A 93 -1.79 2.04 -16.42
CA GLN A 93 -0.36 1.70 -16.53
C GLN A 93 0.41 1.98 -15.24
N LEU A 94 0.15 3.11 -14.58
CA LEU A 94 0.68 3.43 -13.26
C LEU A 94 0.28 2.36 -12.22
N SER A 95 -0.95 1.89 -12.30
CA SER A 95 -1.47 0.85 -11.40
C SER A 95 -0.77 -0.49 -11.63
N LEU A 96 -0.60 -0.91 -12.88
CA LEU A 96 0.13 -2.13 -13.21
C LEU A 96 1.59 -2.08 -12.77
N ALA A 97 2.26 -0.94 -13.00
CA ALA A 97 3.64 -0.75 -12.56
C ALA A 97 3.76 -0.89 -11.04
N HIS A 98 2.87 -0.27 -10.28
CA HIS A 98 2.86 -0.35 -8.81
C HIS A 98 2.67 -1.79 -8.32
N ILE A 99 1.65 -2.49 -8.82
CA ILE A 99 1.37 -3.90 -8.45
C ILE A 99 2.56 -4.81 -8.79
N ALA A 100 3.17 -4.62 -9.95
CA ALA A 100 4.32 -5.42 -10.37
C ALA A 100 5.54 -5.18 -9.48
N VAL A 101 5.82 -3.92 -9.12
CA VAL A 101 6.94 -3.56 -8.24
C VAL A 101 6.72 -4.10 -6.83
N GLU A 102 5.50 -4.03 -6.31
CA GLU A 102 5.18 -4.57 -4.98
C GLU A 102 5.41 -6.10 -4.92
N LYS A 103 4.99 -6.84 -5.96
CA LYS A 103 5.27 -8.29 -6.06
C LYS A 103 6.77 -8.60 -6.11
N LEU A 104 7.51 -7.91 -6.97
CA LEU A 104 8.97 -8.07 -7.07
C LEU A 104 9.69 -7.69 -5.77
N MET A 105 9.18 -6.69 -5.06
CA MET A 105 9.69 -6.28 -3.76
C MET A 105 9.51 -7.40 -2.73
N GLU A 106 8.32 -8.00 -2.65
CA GLU A 106 8.06 -9.14 -1.76
C GLU A 106 8.97 -10.32 -2.08
N GLU A 107 9.14 -10.67 -3.37
CA GLU A 107 10.05 -11.73 -3.80
C GLU A 107 11.50 -11.42 -3.40
N ARG A 108 11.97 -10.19 -3.61
CA ARG A 108 13.31 -9.77 -3.25
C ARG A 108 13.55 -9.79 -1.75
N LEU A 109 12.53 -9.46 -0.95
CA LEU A 109 12.61 -9.45 0.51
C LEU A 109 12.65 -10.85 1.14
N ALA A 110 12.42 -11.93 0.36
CA ALA A 110 12.68 -13.29 0.79
C ALA A 110 14.17 -13.51 1.11
N ASP A 111 15.06 -12.76 0.47
CA ASP A 111 16.47 -12.67 0.84
C ASP A 111 16.65 -11.73 2.04
N ALA A 112 17.01 -12.32 3.21
CA ALA A 112 17.22 -11.57 4.44
C ALA A 112 18.42 -10.60 4.37
N SER A 113 19.35 -10.78 3.42
CA SER A 113 20.52 -9.93 3.26
C SER A 113 20.23 -8.59 2.60
N VAL A 114 19.06 -8.43 1.98
CA VAL A 114 18.63 -7.17 1.33
C VAL A 114 18.46 -6.08 2.37
N ASP A 115 19.28 -5.04 2.28
CA ASP A 115 19.15 -3.84 3.12
C ASP A 115 18.10 -2.88 2.54
N VAL A 116 16.95 -2.79 3.21
CA VAL A 116 15.80 -1.95 2.81
C VAL A 116 16.01 -0.46 3.06
N TYR A 117 17.05 -0.08 3.81
CA TYR A 117 17.43 1.31 4.03
C TYR A 117 18.50 1.79 3.04
N ALA A 118 19.11 0.88 2.28
CA ALA A 118 20.19 1.23 1.36
C ALA A 118 19.71 2.13 0.22
N PRO A 119 20.51 3.12 -0.20
CA PRO A 119 20.24 3.93 -1.39
C PRO A 119 19.98 3.09 -2.64
N ASP A 120 20.70 1.98 -2.79
CA ASP A 120 20.54 1.05 -3.91
C ASP A 120 19.14 0.40 -3.93
N PHE A 121 18.56 0.11 -2.77
CA PHE A 121 17.21 -0.43 -2.69
C PHE A 121 16.17 0.62 -3.12
N LEU A 122 16.33 1.87 -2.69
CA LEU A 122 15.46 2.98 -3.10
C LEU A 122 15.57 3.25 -4.61
N CYS A 123 16.78 3.29 -5.14
CA CYS A 123 17.04 3.43 -6.57
C CYS A 123 16.47 2.25 -7.36
N TRP A 124 16.53 1.03 -6.81
CA TRP A 124 15.94 -0.15 -7.42
C TRP A 124 14.41 -0.04 -7.48
N LEU A 125 13.72 0.34 -6.38
CA LEU A 125 12.27 0.56 -6.38
C LEU A 125 11.86 1.57 -7.45
N HIS A 126 12.55 2.71 -7.50
CA HIS A 126 12.30 3.76 -8.48
C HIS A 126 12.54 3.26 -9.92
N ARG A 127 13.62 2.53 -10.17
CA ARG A 127 13.94 1.94 -11.47
C ARG A 127 12.86 0.97 -11.90
N GLU A 128 12.49 0.01 -11.04
CA GLU A 128 11.48 -1.00 -11.35
C GLU A 128 10.12 -0.36 -11.66
N PHE A 129 9.78 0.73 -10.99
CA PHE A 129 8.55 1.45 -11.26
C PHE A 129 8.58 2.12 -12.64
N TYR A 130 9.58 2.96 -12.91
CA TYR A 130 9.62 3.77 -14.12
C TYR A 130 9.94 2.96 -15.38
N THR A 131 10.73 1.91 -15.32
CA THR A 131 11.00 1.04 -16.50
C THR A 131 9.76 0.31 -17.01
N ARG A 132 8.71 0.22 -16.20
CA ARG A 132 7.42 -0.39 -16.59
C ARG A 132 6.42 0.61 -17.16
N LEU A 133 6.73 1.88 -17.11
CA LEU A 133 5.89 2.94 -17.65
C LEU A 133 6.24 3.22 -19.12
N PRO A 134 5.27 3.64 -19.93
CA PRO A 134 5.56 4.10 -21.28
C PRO A 134 6.30 5.45 -21.25
N GLU A 135 7.00 5.73 -22.32
CA GLU A 135 7.87 6.91 -22.47
C GLU A 135 7.18 8.25 -22.11
N PRO A 136 5.91 8.52 -22.48
CA PRO A 136 5.25 9.76 -22.08
C PRO A 136 5.18 10.00 -20.58
N LEU A 137 5.11 8.94 -19.75
CA LEU A 137 5.08 9.01 -18.30
C LEU A 137 6.47 9.16 -17.66
N HIS A 138 7.54 9.22 -18.45
CA HIS A 138 8.90 9.55 -17.99
C HIS A 138 9.17 11.05 -17.97
N TRP A 139 8.17 11.90 -18.18
CA TRP A 139 8.34 13.34 -18.21
C TRP A 139 7.58 14.00 -17.05
N ALA A 140 8.28 14.83 -16.32
CA ALA A 140 7.69 15.70 -15.31
C ALA A 140 7.97 17.18 -15.65
N ALA A 141 7.23 18.08 -14.99
CA ALA A 141 7.42 19.51 -15.16
C ALA A 141 7.68 20.17 -13.82
N THR A 142 8.59 21.15 -13.79
CA THR A 142 8.78 22.05 -12.65
C THR A 142 7.57 23.00 -12.54
N LYS A 143 7.40 23.63 -11.37
CA LYS A 143 6.39 24.70 -11.17
C LYS A 143 6.47 25.80 -12.23
N ARG A 144 7.67 26.09 -12.74
CA ARG A 144 7.93 27.09 -13.80
C ARG A 144 7.69 26.55 -15.22
N GLY A 145 7.10 25.33 -15.35
CA GLY A 145 6.76 24.73 -16.65
C GLY A 145 7.94 24.09 -17.40
N LYS A 146 9.17 24.11 -16.86
CA LYS A 146 10.29 23.43 -17.51
C LYS A 146 10.11 21.92 -17.38
N ARG A 147 10.05 21.24 -18.53
CA ARG A 147 9.99 19.77 -18.57
C ARG A 147 11.38 19.14 -18.41
N TYR A 148 11.44 18.01 -17.74
CA TYR A 148 12.64 17.20 -17.62
C TYR A 148 12.28 15.72 -17.69
N ARG A 149 13.24 14.93 -18.15
CA ARG A 149 13.08 13.49 -18.24
C ARG A 149 13.51 12.81 -16.96
N ILE A 150 12.65 11.96 -16.42
CA ILE A 150 12.94 11.12 -15.26
C ILE A 150 13.83 9.98 -15.73
N LYS A 151 14.98 9.82 -15.09
CA LYS A 151 15.91 8.72 -15.33
C LYS A 151 15.61 7.60 -14.33
N PRO A 152 15.09 6.42 -14.76
CA PRO A 152 14.73 5.34 -13.86
C PRO A 152 15.90 4.92 -12.95
N GLY A 153 15.69 4.95 -11.63
CA GLY A 153 16.68 4.57 -10.63
C GLY A 153 17.79 5.58 -10.38
N CYS A 154 17.76 6.75 -11.00
CA CYS A 154 18.77 7.78 -10.78
C CYS A 154 18.29 8.84 -9.80
N LEU A 155 19.17 9.26 -8.90
CA LEU A 155 18.94 10.43 -8.06
C LEU A 155 18.82 11.68 -8.93
N ARG A 156 18.06 12.67 -8.46
CA ARG A 156 17.96 13.97 -9.16
C ARG A 156 19.32 14.65 -9.23
N ASP A 157 19.55 15.33 -10.33
CA ASP A 157 20.76 16.13 -10.62
C ASP A 157 20.44 17.64 -10.72
N PHE A 158 19.31 18.06 -10.13
CA PHE A 158 18.81 19.42 -10.10
C PHE A 158 18.03 19.70 -8.81
N MET A 159 17.81 20.99 -8.50
CA MET A 159 17.00 21.42 -7.36
C MET A 159 15.50 21.26 -7.66
N VAL A 160 14.75 20.88 -6.63
CA VAL A 160 13.29 20.76 -6.65
C VAL A 160 12.71 21.49 -5.44
N ASP A 161 11.46 21.89 -5.52
CA ASP A 161 10.69 22.44 -4.40
C ASP A 161 9.54 21.47 -4.07
N VAL A 162 9.32 21.20 -2.79
CA VAL A 162 8.28 20.26 -2.29
C VAL A 162 7.42 21.01 -1.28
N GLY A 163 6.25 21.44 -1.71
CA GLY A 163 5.45 22.31 -0.85
C GLY A 163 6.20 23.61 -0.55
N GLN A 164 6.37 23.90 0.72
CA GLN A 164 7.20 25.01 1.22
C GLN A 164 8.63 24.57 1.59
N HIS A 165 8.92 23.28 1.54
CA HIS A 165 10.22 22.72 1.83
C HIS A 165 11.14 22.76 0.61
N THR A 166 12.39 23.19 0.80
CA THR A 166 13.47 23.05 -0.18
C THR A 166 14.34 21.87 0.23
N PRO A 167 14.28 20.73 -0.50
CA PRO A 167 15.09 19.57 -0.18
C PRO A 167 16.60 19.84 -0.29
N PRO A 168 17.46 18.94 0.26
CA PRO A 168 18.90 19.07 0.19
C PRO A 168 19.43 19.32 -1.22
N ASP A 169 20.60 19.97 -1.30
CA ASP A 169 21.36 20.11 -2.53
C ASP A 169 21.53 18.74 -3.20
N PHE A 170 21.24 18.65 -4.49
CA PHE A 170 21.34 17.39 -5.23
C PHE A 170 22.74 16.77 -5.17
N ALA A 171 23.81 17.60 -5.12
CA ALA A 171 25.18 17.11 -4.97
C ALA A 171 25.45 16.49 -3.58
N ALA A 172 24.63 16.83 -2.57
CA ALA A 172 24.76 16.29 -1.22
C ALA A 172 23.90 15.04 -0.98
N LEU A 173 22.97 14.67 -1.88
CA LEU A 173 22.06 13.54 -1.71
C LEU A 173 22.75 12.24 -1.29
N PRO A 174 23.90 11.82 -1.86
CA PRO A 174 24.59 10.63 -1.42
C PRO A 174 24.96 10.64 0.06
N LYS A 175 25.34 11.80 0.60
CA LYS A 175 25.69 11.95 2.03
C LYS A 175 24.46 11.81 2.92
N PHE A 176 23.32 12.40 2.52
CA PHE A 176 22.05 12.30 3.25
C PHE A 176 21.52 10.87 3.25
N LEU A 177 21.53 10.19 2.10
CA LEU A 177 21.09 8.82 1.98
C LEU A 177 22.00 7.83 2.74
N ASN A 178 23.31 8.07 2.74
CA ASN A 178 24.24 7.28 3.56
C ASN A 178 23.98 7.48 5.07
N ARG A 179 23.73 8.71 5.53
CA ARG A 179 23.33 8.98 6.93
C ARG A 179 22.01 8.31 7.28
N PHE A 180 21.03 8.35 6.37
CA PHE A 180 19.74 7.68 6.48
C PHE A 180 19.93 6.17 6.68
N GLN A 181 20.68 5.52 5.79
CA GLN A 181 20.97 4.09 5.85
C GLN A 181 21.70 3.71 7.14
N THR A 182 22.78 4.42 7.47
CA THR A 182 23.61 4.12 8.66
C THR A 182 22.81 4.23 9.95
N PHE A 183 21.92 5.21 10.05
CA PHE A 183 21.14 5.40 11.27
C PHE A 183 19.96 4.43 11.36
N TYR A 184 19.08 4.42 10.35
CA TYR A 184 17.86 3.62 10.43
C TYR A 184 18.10 2.11 10.24
N GLY A 185 19.16 1.73 9.53
CA GLY A 185 19.61 0.35 9.37
C GLY A 185 20.42 -0.19 10.54
N ASP A 186 20.65 0.61 11.59
CA ASP A 186 21.41 0.16 12.76
C ASP A 186 20.71 -1.01 13.47
N LYS A 187 21.44 -2.10 13.60
CA LYS A 187 20.99 -3.33 14.26
C LYS A 187 20.81 -3.19 15.77
N HIS A 188 21.41 -2.15 16.37
CA HIS A 188 21.30 -1.88 17.82
C HIS A 188 20.01 -1.13 18.19
N ILE A 189 19.22 -0.67 17.22
CA ILE A 189 17.90 -0.11 17.50
C ILE A 189 17.00 -1.23 18.03
N LEU A 190 16.43 -0.99 19.22
CA LEU A 190 15.53 -1.96 19.88
C LEU A 190 14.31 -2.26 18.98
N GLU A 191 13.89 -3.52 18.92
CA GLU A 191 12.71 -3.94 18.17
C GLU A 191 11.43 -3.21 18.60
N THR A 192 11.31 -2.84 19.89
CA THR A 192 10.20 -2.04 20.41
C THR A 192 10.11 -0.65 19.78
N ASN A 193 11.20 -0.13 19.23
CA ASN A 193 11.22 1.16 18.55
C ASN A 193 11.05 1.06 17.03
N ARG A 194 10.96 -0.13 16.46
CA ARG A 194 10.94 -0.32 14.99
C ARG A 194 9.79 0.39 14.29
N LEU A 195 8.61 0.43 14.90
CA LEU A 195 7.47 1.16 14.32
C LEU A 195 7.74 2.68 14.28
N VAL A 196 8.32 3.22 15.33
CA VAL A 196 8.71 4.64 15.38
C VAL A 196 9.82 4.94 14.36
N VAL A 197 10.77 4.00 14.21
CA VAL A 197 11.83 4.06 13.17
C VAL A 197 11.22 4.10 11.77
N ILE A 198 10.24 3.24 11.47
CA ILE A 198 9.56 3.22 10.17
C ILE A 198 8.85 4.56 9.91
N ALA A 199 8.15 5.10 10.89
CA ALA A 199 7.47 6.39 10.79
C ALA A 199 8.46 7.55 10.56
N ALA A 200 9.52 7.62 11.36
CA ALA A 200 10.54 8.66 11.22
C ALA A 200 11.31 8.55 9.91
N ALA A 201 11.66 7.32 9.47
CA ALA A 201 12.31 7.06 8.19
C ALA A 201 11.42 7.49 7.02
N HIS A 202 10.11 7.23 7.08
CA HIS A 202 9.15 7.69 6.08
C HIS A 202 9.22 9.22 5.91
N HIS A 203 9.16 9.96 7.01
CA HIS A 203 9.27 11.42 6.96
C HIS A 203 10.63 11.87 6.43
N ARG A 204 11.73 11.36 6.98
CA ARG A 204 13.07 11.81 6.60
C ARG A 204 13.40 11.49 5.14
N LEU A 205 12.88 10.40 4.57
CA LEU A 205 13.01 10.12 3.14
C LEU A 205 12.17 11.10 2.29
N ALA A 206 10.97 11.48 2.76
CA ALA A 206 10.16 12.52 2.12
C ALA A 206 10.89 13.86 2.12
N TRP A 207 11.54 14.22 3.23
CA TRP A 207 12.34 15.43 3.39
C TRP A 207 13.59 15.46 2.48
N ILE A 208 14.31 14.34 2.35
CA ILE A 208 15.47 14.22 1.44
C ILE A 208 15.03 14.38 -0.02
N HIS A 209 13.89 13.83 -0.40
CA HIS A 209 13.29 13.89 -1.74
C HIS A 209 14.29 13.54 -2.85
N PRO A 210 14.80 12.29 -2.89
CA PRO A 210 15.98 11.95 -3.67
C PRO A 210 15.78 11.92 -5.18
N PHE A 211 14.55 11.80 -5.67
CA PHE A 211 14.25 11.66 -7.10
C PHE A 211 13.63 12.92 -7.69
N GLY A 212 13.66 13.06 -9.02
CA GLY A 212 12.99 14.14 -9.71
C GLY A 212 11.46 14.04 -9.65
N ASP A 213 10.92 12.81 -9.66
CA ASP A 213 9.50 12.49 -9.47
C ASP A 213 9.37 11.09 -8.87
N GLY A 214 8.15 10.70 -8.44
CA GLY A 214 7.86 9.37 -7.89
C GLY A 214 8.31 9.15 -6.44
N ASN A 215 8.79 10.17 -5.75
CA ASN A 215 9.24 10.06 -4.36
C ASN A 215 8.15 9.48 -3.45
N GLY A 216 6.93 9.99 -3.48
CA GLY A 216 5.85 9.53 -2.63
C GLY A 216 5.55 8.03 -2.80
N ARG A 217 5.54 7.53 -4.04
CA ARG A 217 5.34 6.09 -4.34
C ARG A 217 6.48 5.23 -3.81
N VAL A 218 7.73 5.66 -4.04
CA VAL A 218 8.92 4.96 -3.52
C VAL A 218 8.93 4.91 -2.00
N ILE A 219 8.62 6.02 -1.33
CA ILE A 219 8.59 6.11 0.13
C ILE A 219 7.52 5.18 0.72
N ARG A 220 6.32 5.13 0.14
CA ARG A 220 5.27 4.21 0.60
C ARG A 220 5.62 2.75 0.34
N LEU A 221 6.24 2.43 -0.80
CA LEU A 221 6.76 1.09 -1.08
C LEU A 221 7.90 0.71 -0.12
N GLN A 222 8.81 1.63 0.18
CA GLN A 222 9.87 1.39 1.17
C GLN A 222 9.29 1.18 2.57
N SER A 223 8.28 1.95 2.98
CA SER A 223 7.61 1.72 4.26
C SER A 223 6.94 0.34 4.31
N GLN A 224 6.31 -0.10 3.22
CA GLN A 224 5.77 -1.45 3.10
C GLN A 224 6.88 -2.51 3.18
N ALA A 225 8.03 -2.30 2.53
CA ALA A 225 9.19 -3.18 2.62
C ALA A 225 9.70 -3.31 4.06
N LEU A 226 9.75 -2.22 4.80
CA LEU A 226 10.14 -2.21 6.21
C LEU A 226 9.15 -2.99 7.08
N LEU A 227 7.85 -2.82 6.86
CA LEU A 227 6.82 -3.58 7.56
C LEU A 227 6.92 -5.08 7.28
N ILE A 228 7.22 -5.47 6.03
CA ILE A 228 7.46 -6.88 5.67
C ILE A 228 8.71 -7.40 6.37
N ARG A 229 9.82 -6.66 6.31
CA ARG A 229 11.12 -7.04 6.90
C ARG A 229 11.04 -7.30 8.40
N HIS A 230 10.21 -6.55 9.11
CA HIS A 230 10.01 -6.66 10.55
C HIS A 230 8.78 -7.52 10.93
N GLY A 231 8.17 -8.26 9.99
CA GLY A 231 7.03 -9.14 10.25
C GLY A 231 5.73 -8.42 10.64
N LEU A 232 5.62 -7.12 10.32
CA LEU A 232 4.50 -6.26 10.72
C LEU A 232 3.44 -6.08 9.63
N ALA A 233 3.72 -6.56 8.41
CA ALA A 233 2.81 -6.41 7.27
C ALA A 233 1.56 -7.30 7.32
N GLY A 234 1.41 -8.15 8.36
CA GLY A 234 0.24 -9.01 8.53
C GLY A 234 -0.03 -9.91 7.32
N HIS A 235 1.02 -10.46 6.69
CA HIS A 235 0.95 -11.26 5.45
C HIS A 235 0.28 -10.53 4.27
N GLY A 236 0.39 -9.19 4.20
CA GLY A 236 -0.23 -8.38 3.16
C GLY A 236 -1.74 -8.19 3.34
N LEU A 237 -2.27 -8.39 4.55
CA LEU A 237 -3.69 -8.23 4.84
C LEU A 237 -4.12 -6.78 5.10
N TRP A 238 -3.21 -5.84 5.15
CA TRP A 238 -3.50 -4.41 5.32
C TRP A 238 -2.47 -3.53 4.62
N THR A 239 -2.79 -2.28 4.40
CA THR A 239 -1.87 -1.29 3.82
C THR A 239 -2.03 0.08 4.45
N LEU A 240 -0.91 0.76 4.61
CA LEU A 240 -0.84 2.14 5.09
C LEU A 240 -1.48 3.13 4.10
N SER A 241 -1.32 2.90 2.79
CA SER A 241 -1.73 3.86 1.76
C SER A 241 -3.20 4.24 1.81
N ARG A 242 -4.09 3.29 2.19
CA ARG A 242 -5.52 3.58 2.37
C ARG A 242 -5.76 4.61 3.49
N GLY A 243 -5.08 4.46 4.62
CA GLY A 243 -5.19 5.40 5.74
C GLY A 243 -4.65 6.77 5.37
N LEU A 244 -3.47 6.83 4.75
CA LEU A 244 -2.87 8.09 4.29
C LEU A 244 -3.73 8.80 3.25
N ALA A 245 -4.39 8.06 2.34
CA ALA A 245 -5.30 8.64 1.36
C ALA A 245 -6.59 9.19 2.00
N ARG A 246 -7.19 8.46 2.96
CA ARG A 246 -8.36 8.94 3.72
C ARG A 246 -8.09 10.24 4.47
N TRP A 247 -6.90 10.38 5.00
CA TRP A 247 -6.44 11.53 5.76
C TRP A 247 -5.43 12.36 4.98
N ARG A 248 -5.57 12.45 3.65
CA ARG A 248 -4.60 13.05 2.75
C ARG A 248 -4.17 14.45 3.18
N GLN A 249 -5.11 15.33 3.50
CA GLN A 249 -4.79 16.69 3.96
C GLN A 249 -4.00 16.67 5.28
N ARG A 250 -4.42 15.84 6.25
CA ARG A 250 -3.71 15.68 7.52
C ARG A 250 -2.32 15.08 7.32
N TYR A 251 -2.17 14.13 6.40
CA TYR A 251 -0.89 13.54 6.06
C TYR A 251 0.10 14.57 5.50
N TYR A 252 -0.32 15.38 4.53
CA TYR A 252 0.54 16.43 4.00
C TYR A 252 0.84 17.53 5.02
N ALA A 253 -0.14 17.95 5.82
CA ALA A 253 0.08 18.89 6.91
C ALA A 253 1.06 18.36 7.96
N ALA A 254 0.98 17.07 8.30
CA ALA A 254 1.92 16.43 9.24
C ALA A 254 3.34 16.34 8.66
N LEU A 255 3.50 16.05 7.36
CA LEU A 255 4.79 16.13 6.68
C LEU A 255 5.38 17.53 6.75
N GLU A 256 4.60 18.54 6.35
CA GLU A 256 5.02 19.95 6.34
C GLU A 256 5.36 20.46 7.75
N THR A 257 4.59 20.09 8.76
CA THR A 257 4.88 20.45 10.15
C THR A 257 6.20 19.85 10.62
N ALA A 258 6.48 18.58 10.27
CA ALA A 258 7.72 17.91 10.67
C ALA A 258 8.97 18.36 9.87
N ASP A 259 8.79 19.19 8.82
CA ASP A 259 9.85 19.89 8.12
C ASP A 259 10.32 21.16 8.87
N CYS A 260 9.52 21.62 9.86
CA CYS A 260 9.83 22.86 10.58
C CYS A 260 11.14 22.78 11.38
N GLY A 261 11.83 23.89 11.46
CA GLY A 261 13.00 24.05 12.32
C GLY A 261 12.65 23.92 13.81
N ARG A 262 13.67 23.65 14.63
CA ARG A 262 13.57 23.55 16.07
C ARG A 262 12.91 24.79 16.69
N GLN A 263 11.97 24.58 17.62
CA GLN A 263 11.16 25.62 18.26
C GLN A 263 11.68 25.97 19.68
N GLY A 264 12.95 26.33 19.78
CA GLY A 264 13.56 26.74 21.04
C GLY A 264 14.40 25.64 21.72
N ASP A 265 14.86 25.90 22.95
CA ASP A 265 15.85 25.03 23.62
C ASP A 265 15.30 23.72 24.16
N LEU A 266 14.00 23.65 24.39
CA LEU A 266 13.34 22.43 24.88
C LEU A 266 12.89 21.49 23.74
N ASP A 267 13.00 21.92 22.47
CA ASP A 267 12.60 21.14 21.30
C ASP A 267 13.78 20.34 20.71
N GLY A 268 14.43 19.55 21.55
CA GLY A 268 15.54 18.69 21.14
C GLY A 268 16.84 19.45 20.85
N ARG A 269 17.78 18.77 20.18
CA ARG A 269 19.11 19.30 19.84
C ARG A 269 19.41 19.34 18.34
N GLY A 270 18.45 18.88 17.50
CA GLY A 270 18.59 18.85 16.05
C GLY A 270 18.30 20.22 15.41
N ASN A 271 18.45 20.28 14.09
CA ASN A 271 18.06 21.46 13.31
C ASN A 271 16.55 21.53 13.09
N LEU A 272 15.89 20.37 13.02
CA LEU A 272 14.44 20.25 12.90
C LEU A 272 13.78 20.05 14.26
N SER A 273 12.48 20.29 14.35
CA SER A 273 11.68 20.11 15.55
C SER A 273 11.54 18.63 15.95
N ASP A 274 11.91 18.32 17.20
CA ASP A 274 11.72 16.99 17.80
C ASP A 274 10.23 16.73 18.09
N ALA A 275 9.52 17.72 18.59
CA ALA A 275 8.10 17.65 18.88
C ALA A 275 7.27 17.39 17.61
N ALA A 276 7.55 18.12 16.53
CA ALA A 276 6.86 17.96 15.27
C ALA A 276 7.13 16.60 14.60
N LEU A 277 8.35 16.05 14.74
CA LEU A 277 8.63 14.69 14.31
C LEU A 277 7.88 13.67 15.15
N ALA A 278 7.74 13.88 16.47
CA ALA A 278 6.94 13.04 17.34
C ALA A 278 5.46 13.05 16.95
N ASP A 279 4.90 14.22 16.66
CA ASP A 279 3.51 14.38 16.20
C ASP A 279 3.28 13.62 14.87
N PHE A 280 4.23 13.73 13.93
CA PHE A 280 4.18 12.94 12.69
C PHE A 280 4.20 11.43 12.98
N CYS A 281 5.09 10.97 13.84
CA CYS A 281 5.17 9.55 14.21
C CYS A 281 3.87 9.07 14.88
N VAL A 282 3.27 9.85 15.78
CA VAL A 282 1.98 9.52 16.39
C VAL A 282 0.89 9.41 15.33
N PHE A 283 0.76 10.40 14.43
CA PHE A 283 -0.20 10.36 13.33
C PHE A 283 -0.01 9.09 12.45
N PHE A 284 1.24 8.76 12.13
CA PHE A 284 1.57 7.62 11.30
C PHE A 284 1.21 6.28 11.97
N LEU A 285 1.52 6.13 13.26
CA LEU A 285 1.19 4.93 14.03
C LEU A 285 -0.33 4.82 14.26
N GLU A 286 -1.02 5.91 14.56
CA GLU A 286 -2.49 5.93 14.65
C GLU A 286 -3.13 5.49 13.33
N THR A 287 -2.59 5.95 12.21
CA THR A 287 -3.04 5.54 10.87
C THR A 287 -2.80 4.04 10.64
N MET A 288 -1.67 3.50 11.06
CA MET A 288 -1.40 2.04 10.97
C MET A 288 -2.41 1.25 11.80
N LEU A 289 -2.63 1.63 13.06
CA LEU A 289 -3.57 0.96 13.95
C LEU A 289 -5.00 0.96 13.39
N ASP A 290 -5.48 2.13 12.88
CA ASP A 290 -6.77 2.25 12.22
C ASP A 290 -6.91 1.27 11.04
N GLN A 291 -5.88 1.12 10.21
CA GLN A 291 -5.94 0.22 9.05
C GLN A 291 -5.93 -1.26 9.46
N ILE A 292 -5.15 -1.64 10.45
CA ILE A 292 -5.13 -3.01 10.97
C ILE A 292 -6.48 -3.37 11.62
N GLN A 293 -7.06 -2.46 12.40
CA GLN A 293 -8.38 -2.65 13.02
C GLN A 293 -9.50 -2.73 11.98
N PHE A 294 -9.46 -1.86 10.96
CA PHE A 294 -10.39 -1.90 9.84
C PHE A 294 -10.36 -3.26 9.15
N MET A 295 -9.17 -3.75 8.80
CA MET A 295 -9.03 -5.04 8.13
C MET A 295 -9.40 -6.21 9.04
N SER A 296 -9.12 -6.13 10.35
CA SER A 296 -9.56 -7.14 11.32
C SER A 296 -11.08 -7.28 11.37
N GLY A 297 -11.83 -6.18 11.34
CA GLY A 297 -13.29 -6.21 11.25
C GLY A 297 -13.80 -6.70 9.90
N LEU A 298 -13.07 -6.36 8.82
CA LEU A 298 -13.45 -6.75 7.46
C LEU A 298 -13.23 -8.24 7.20
N LEU A 299 -12.18 -8.83 7.78
CA LEU A 299 -11.81 -10.24 7.61
C LEU A 299 -12.38 -11.15 8.72
N ASP A 300 -13.26 -10.63 9.57
CA ASP A 300 -14.00 -11.46 10.51
C ASP A 300 -14.83 -12.51 9.77
N LEU A 301 -14.53 -13.79 9.94
CA LEU A 301 -15.06 -14.88 9.11
C LEU A 301 -16.59 -15.00 9.19
N PRO A 302 -17.23 -14.96 10.38
CA PRO A 302 -18.69 -14.91 10.48
C PRO A 302 -19.31 -13.74 9.72
N ALA A 303 -18.75 -12.55 9.84
CA ALA A 303 -19.22 -11.38 9.14
C ALA A 303 -19.02 -11.48 7.61
N LEU A 304 -17.90 -12.06 7.15
CA LEU A 304 -17.65 -12.28 5.73
C LEU A 304 -18.65 -13.29 5.14
N ARG A 305 -18.93 -14.41 5.82
CA ARG A 305 -19.98 -15.36 5.43
C ARG A 305 -21.33 -14.68 5.26
N THR A 306 -21.74 -13.87 6.24
CA THR A 306 -23.00 -13.11 6.18
C THR A 306 -23.04 -12.17 4.97
N ARG A 307 -21.92 -11.52 4.63
CA ARG A 307 -21.83 -10.64 3.46
C ARG A 307 -21.91 -11.41 2.14
N VAL A 308 -21.30 -12.59 2.06
CA VAL A 308 -21.45 -13.51 0.92
C VAL A 308 -22.93 -13.90 0.74
N GLU A 309 -23.61 -14.32 1.81
CA GLU A 309 -25.03 -14.67 1.77
C GLU A 309 -25.90 -13.51 1.27
N ARG A 310 -25.72 -12.31 1.85
CA ARG A 310 -26.45 -11.11 1.45
C ARG A 310 -26.21 -10.74 -0.02
N TYR A 311 -24.98 -10.91 -0.52
CA TYR A 311 -24.69 -10.66 -1.93
C TYR A 311 -25.54 -11.57 -2.83
N PHE A 312 -25.56 -12.88 -2.58
CA PHE A 312 -26.37 -13.79 -3.36
C PHE A 312 -27.86 -13.58 -3.17
N GLN A 313 -28.33 -13.19 -1.99
CA GLN A 313 -29.74 -12.94 -1.73
C GLN A 313 -30.27 -11.67 -2.42
N PHE A 314 -29.49 -10.57 -2.41
CA PHE A 314 -30.00 -9.25 -2.76
C PHE A 314 -29.33 -8.62 -3.99
N GLN A 315 -28.14 -9.04 -4.38
CA GLN A 315 -27.38 -8.43 -5.48
C GLN A 315 -27.26 -9.34 -6.72
N ALA A 316 -27.05 -10.62 -6.51
CA ALA A 316 -26.91 -11.60 -7.61
C ALA A 316 -28.26 -12.03 -8.20
N LEU A 317 -29.23 -11.10 -8.31
CA LEU A 317 -30.60 -11.38 -8.76
C LEU A 317 -30.68 -11.76 -10.25
N HIS A 318 -29.67 -11.43 -11.04
CA HIS A 318 -29.52 -11.86 -12.44
C HIS A 318 -29.30 -13.37 -12.55
N LEU A 319 -28.83 -14.03 -11.49
CA LEU A 319 -28.66 -15.48 -11.42
C LEU A 319 -30.00 -16.17 -11.15
N LYS A 320 -30.72 -16.52 -12.21
CA LYS A 320 -32.06 -17.15 -12.11
C LYS A 320 -32.00 -18.62 -11.68
N ARG A 321 -30.87 -19.33 -11.97
CA ARG A 321 -30.66 -20.72 -11.66
C ARG A 321 -29.43 -20.87 -10.76
N TYR A 322 -29.46 -21.85 -9.87
CA TYR A 322 -28.34 -22.27 -9.01
C TYR A 322 -27.75 -21.16 -8.07
N ARG A 323 -28.49 -20.10 -7.80
CA ARG A 323 -28.04 -19.00 -6.95
C ARG A 323 -27.73 -19.45 -5.51
N GLU A 324 -28.60 -20.30 -4.93
CA GLU A 324 -28.39 -20.86 -3.60
C GLU A 324 -27.21 -21.84 -3.56
N GLU A 325 -27.08 -22.67 -4.58
CA GLU A 325 -25.98 -23.60 -4.70
C GLU A 325 -24.66 -22.87 -4.82
N LEU A 326 -24.58 -21.82 -5.66
CA LEU A 326 -23.43 -20.95 -5.77
C LEU A 326 -23.08 -20.29 -4.43
N MET A 327 -24.07 -19.80 -3.70
CA MET A 327 -23.87 -19.23 -2.37
C MET A 327 -23.23 -20.24 -1.41
N ARG A 328 -23.74 -21.48 -1.34
CA ARG A 328 -23.21 -22.53 -0.47
C ARG A 328 -21.77 -22.87 -0.84
N VAL A 329 -21.49 -23.05 -2.12
CA VAL A 329 -20.13 -23.35 -2.62
C VAL A 329 -19.18 -22.19 -2.33
N THR A 330 -19.59 -20.94 -2.57
CA THR A 330 -18.77 -19.76 -2.29
C THR A 330 -18.43 -19.64 -0.80
N ARG A 331 -19.41 -19.88 0.09
CA ARG A 331 -19.14 -19.90 1.55
C ARG A 331 -18.10 -20.94 1.92
N THR A 332 -18.27 -22.17 1.42
CA THR A 332 -17.30 -23.25 1.68
C THR A 332 -15.90 -22.86 1.18
N LEU A 333 -15.81 -22.23 0.01
CA LEU A 333 -14.54 -21.76 -0.54
C LEU A 333 -13.89 -20.65 0.30
N VAL A 334 -14.69 -19.75 0.87
CA VAL A 334 -14.19 -18.73 1.81
C VAL A 334 -13.64 -19.35 3.10
N ASP A 335 -14.23 -20.47 3.53
CA ASP A 335 -13.80 -21.17 4.74
C ASP A 335 -12.58 -22.06 4.50
N GLU A 336 -12.65 -22.92 3.48
CA GLU A 336 -11.66 -23.96 3.21
C GLU A 336 -10.53 -23.47 2.27
N GLY A 337 -10.80 -22.45 1.46
CA GLY A 337 -9.87 -21.84 0.48
C GLY A 337 -9.86 -22.59 -0.85
N GLU A 338 -9.92 -23.90 -0.84
CA GLU A 338 -9.92 -24.76 -2.04
C GLU A 338 -10.81 -25.99 -1.81
N ILE A 339 -11.59 -26.34 -2.82
CA ILE A 339 -12.39 -27.57 -2.80
C ILE A 339 -12.21 -28.35 -4.11
N SER A 340 -12.34 -29.67 -4.04
CA SER A 340 -12.40 -30.49 -5.25
C SER A 340 -13.72 -30.28 -5.99
N ARG A 341 -13.74 -30.58 -7.30
CA ARG A 341 -14.98 -30.52 -8.09
C ARG A 341 -16.02 -31.52 -7.60
N ALA A 342 -15.60 -32.68 -7.07
CA ALA A 342 -16.50 -33.68 -6.46
C ALA A 342 -17.18 -33.11 -5.20
N ARG A 343 -16.48 -32.30 -4.40
CA ARG A 343 -17.03 -31.70 -3.20
C ARG A 343 -18.25 -30.80 -3.48
N VAL A 344 -18.33 -30.22 -4.70
CA VAL A 344 -19.51 -29.43 -5.11
C VAL A 344 -20.78 -30.25 -5.13
N GLN A 345 -20.72 -31.55 -5.51
CA GLN A 345 -21.87 -32.44 -5.47
C GLN A 345 -22.36 -32.65 -4.03
N GLU A 346 -21.44 -32.85 -3.09
CA GLU A 346 -21.75 -33.01 -1.67
C GLU A 346 -22.40 -31.77 -1.07
N ILE A 347 -21.80 -30.57 -1.35
CA ILE A 347 -22.29 -29.29 -0.85
C ILE A 347 -23.70 -28.97 -1.39
N THR A 348 -23.93 -29.28 -2.65
CA THR A 348 -25.17 -28.87 -3.34
C THR A 348 -26.24 -29.95 -3.32
N GLY A 349 -25.87 -31.21 -3.10
CA GLY A 349 -26.78 -32.37 -3.22
C GLY A 349 -27.25 -32.62 -4.64
N LYS A 350 -26.53 -32.12 -5.67
CA LYS A 350 -26.92 -32.23 -7.07
C LYS A 350 -26.13 -33.31 -7.82
N ALA A 351 -26.72 -33.85 -8.89
CA ALA A 351 -26.06 -34.80 -9.78
C ALA A 351 -24.81 -34.15 -10.46
N ALA A 352 -23.89 -34.99 -10.92
CA ALA A 352 -22.61 -34.56 -11.51
C ALA A 352 -22.77 -33.57 -12.67
N THR A 353 -23.77 -33.77 -13.55
CA THR A 353 -24.06 -32.85 -14.67
C THR A 353 -24.49 -31.49 -14.20
N VAL A 354 -25.37 -31.39 -13.22
CA VAL A 354 -25.85 -30.14 -12.63
C VAL A 354 -24.71 -29.43 -11.88
N SER A 355 -23.89 -30.20 -11.15
CA SER A 355 -22.72 -29.65 -10.46
C SER A 355 -21.71 -29.07 -11.43
N ALA A 356 -21.55 -29.67 -12.62
CA ALA A 356 -20.70 -29.08 -13.67
C ALA A 356 -21.27 -27.76 -14.22
N GLU A 357 -22.60 -27.65 -14.35
CA GLU A 357 -23.23 -26.35 -14.71
C GLU A 357 -23.03 -25.29 -13.63
N ILE A 358 -23.17 -25.64 -12.34
CA ILE A 358 -22.92 -24.72 -11.20
C ILE A 358 -21.46 -24.25 -11.20
N ILE A 359 -20.51 -25.18 -11.41
CA ILE A 359 -19.08 -24.82 -11.49
C ILE A 359 -18.83 -23.86 -12.65
N LYS A 360 -19.37 -24.18 -13.85
CA LYS A 360 -19.24 -23.31 -15.01
C LYS A 360 -19.80 -21.92 -14.73
N LEU A 361 -20.99 -21.84 -14.16
CA LEU A 361 -21.62 -20.57 -13.82
C LEU A 361 -20.78 -19.76 -12.81
N GLY A 362 -20.22 -20.40 -11.78
CA GLY A 362 -19.36 -19.74 -10.81
C GLY A 362 -18.04 -19.23 -11.40
N LEU A 363 -17.47 -19.94 -12.37
CA LEU A 363 -16.28 -19.51 -13.14
C LEU A 363 -16.63 -18.35 -14.08
N ASP A 364 -17.75 -18.41 -14.78
CA ASP A 364 -18.23 -17.35 -15.68
C ASP A 364 -18.55 -16.05 -14.89
N GLU A 365 -19.14 -16.19 -13.70
CA GLU A 365 -19.37 -15.08 -12.77
C GLU A 365 -18.08 -14.60 -12.08
N GLY A 366 -17.00 -15.34 -12.16
CA GLY A 366 -15.73 -15.02 -11.54
C GLY A 366 -15.73 -15.09 -10.01
N VAL A 367 -16.73 -15.73 -9.39
CA VAL A 367 -16.75 -16.00 -7.93
C VAL A 367 -15.94 -17.25 -7.57
N PHE A 368 -15.60 -18.06 -8.56
CA PHE A 368 -14.66 -19.18 -8.51
C PHE A 368 -13.53 -18.96 -9.49
N GLU A 369 -12.38 -19.52 -9.16
CA GLU A 369 -11.28 -19.69 -10.11
C GLU A 369 -10.71 -21.10 -10.03
N THR A 370 -9.91 -21.49 -11.01
CA THR A 370 -9.26 -22.79 -11.04
C THR A 370 -7.86 -22.65 -11.67
N PRO A 371 -6.84 -23.35 -11.12
CA PRO A 371 -5.48 -23.29 -11.67
C PRO A 371 -5.36 -24.05 -13.02
N SER A 372 -6.31 -24.90 -13.34
CA SER A 372 -6.36 -25.67 -14.61
C SER A 372 -7.79 -26.07 -14.93
N PRO A 373 -8.12 -26.44 -16.19
CA PRO A 373 -9.49 -26.79 -16.60
C PRO A 373 -10.15 -27.91 -15.78
N LYS A 374 -9.36 -28.80 -15.20
CA LYS A 374 -9.85 -29.91 -14.32
C LYS A 374 -9.37 -29.75 -12.87
N GLY A 375 -8.70 -28.66 -12.55
CA GLY A 375 -8.18 -28.38 -11.21
C GLY A 375 -9.25 -28.12 -10.17
N PRO A 376 -8.85 -28.02 -8.90
CA PRO A 376 -9.74 -27.65 -7.81
C PRO A 376 -10.27 -26.23 -8.00
N LEU A 377 -11.33 -25.93 -7.26
CA LEU A 377 -11.93 -24.60 -7.22
C LEU A 377 -11.39 -23.81 -6.05
N ARG A 378 -11.18 -22.50 -6.25
CA ARG A 378 -10.74 -21.56 -5.25
C ARG A 378 -11.69 -20.37 -5.21
N ALA A 379 -11.78 -19.71 -4.06
CA ALA A 379 -12.49 -18.45 -3.95
C ALA A 379 -11.80 -17.39 -4.84
N ALA A 380 -12.62 -16.61 -5.56
CA ALA A 380 -12.17 -15.46 -6.32
C ALA A 380 -12.95 -14.22 -5.89
N PHE A 381 -12.27 -13.08 -5.91
CA PHE A 381 -12.83 -11.80 -5.47
C PHE A 381 -12.72 -10.75 -6.60
N PRO A 382 -13.57 -10.85 -7.66
CA PRO A 382 -13.55 -9.89 -8.76
C PRO A 382 -14.01 -8.50 -8.30
N ALA A 383 -13.57 -7.44 -9.00
CA ALA A 383 -13.86 -6.05 -8.62
C ALA A 383 -15.37 -5.77 -8.43
N LYS A 384 -16.24 -6.48 -9.17
CA LYS A 384 -17.71 -6.31 -9.07
C LYS A 384 -18.31 -6.68 -7.71
N ILE A 385 -17.61 -7.51 -6.90
CA ILE A 385 -18.09 -7.94 -5.59
C ILE A 385 -17.35 -7.27 -4.43
N HIS A 386 -16.28 -6.51 -4.68
CA HIS A 386 -15.49 -5.89 -3.62
C HIS A 386 -16.34 -5.06 -2.66
N GLU A 387 -17.26 -4.25 -3.19
CA GLU A 387 -18.13 -3.40 -2.40
C GLU A 387 -19.04 -4.17 -1.44
N PHE A 388 -19.42 -5.40 -1.81
CA PHE A 388 -20.30 -6.25 -1.03
C PHE A 388 -19.54 -7.13 -0.04
N TYR A 389 -18.44 -7.76 -0.46
CA TYR A 389 -17.66 -8.67 0.39
C TYR A 389 -16.73 -7.89 1.33
N PHE A 390 -16.17 -6.79 0.83
CA PHE A 390 -15.21 -5.93 1.50
C PHE A 390 -15.66 -4.47 1.49
N PRO A 391 -16.77 -4.14 2.20
CA PRO A 391 -17.34 -2.80 2.19
C PRO A 391 -16.30 -1.76 2.63
N GLN A 392 -16.29 -0.60 1.97
CA GLN A 392 -15.35 0.49 2.20
C GLN A 392 -13.87 0.16 1.94
N LEU A 393 -13.57 -1.01 1.35
CA LEU A 393 -12.20 -1.34 0.98
C LEU A 393 -11.66 -0.33 -0.05
N PHE A 394 -12.49 0.01 -1.05
CA PHE A 394 -12.22 1.07 -2.02
C PHE A 394 -13.22 2.21 -1.81
N LEU A 395 -12.71 3.35 -1.34
CA LEU A 395 -13.52 4.56 -1.17
C LEU A 395 -13.40 5.43 -2.40
N ASP A 396 -14.52 5.97 -2.87
CA ASP A 396 -14.52 7.01 -3.90
C ASP A 396 -14.16 8.37 -3.29
N LEU A 397 -12.87 8.56 -3.04
CA LEU A 397 -12.37 9.82 -2.50
C LEU A 397 -12.20 10.84 -3.64
N PRO A 398 -12.44 12.14 -3.38
CA PRO A 398 -12.20 13.18 -4.36
C PRO A 398 -10.72 13.22 -4.74
N VAL A 399 -10.45 13.46 -6.04
CA VAL A 399 -9.11 13.81 -6.50
C VAL A 399 -8.89 15.27 -6.15
N GLU A 400 -8.27 15.51 -5.02
CA GLU A 400 -7.75 16.84 -4.75
C GLU A 400 -6.48 17.04 -5.59
N PRO A 401 -6.31 18.19 -6.24
CA PRO A 401 -5.05 18.51 -6.89
C PRO A 401 -3.90 18.34 -5.88
N PRO A 402 -2.70 17.96 -6.32
CA PRO A 402 -1.54 17.96 -5.44
C PRO A 402 -1.50 19.32 -4.76
N ILE A 403 -1.28 19.33 -3.43
CA ILE A 403 -1.26 20.57 -2.65
C ILE A 403 -0.21 21.48 -3.31
N LYS A 404 -0.73 22.40 -4.15
CA LYS A 404 0.11 23.43 -4.72
C LYS A 404 0.51 24.30 -3.55
N SER A 405 1.79 24.30 -3.21
CA SER A 405 2.32 25.30 -2.29
C SER A 405 1.76 26.65 -2.69
N ALA A 406 1.21 27.37 -1.73
CA ALA A 406 0.93 28.78 -1.90
C ALA A 406 2.19 29.46 -2.48
N THR A 407 1.97 30.23 -3.53
CA THR A 407 2.98 30.97 -4.28
C THR A 407 3.80 31.86 -3.39
#